data_61cd29ff37f5a9408a477ebe15fde56c
#
_entry.id   61cd29ff37f5a9408a477ebe15fde56c
#
_cell.length_a   1.000
_cell.length_b   1.000
_cell.length_c   1.000
_cell.angle_alpha   90.00
_cell.angle_beta   90.00
_cell.angle_gamma   90.00
#
_symmetry.space_group_name_H-M   'P 1'
#
loop_
_entity.id
_entity.type
_entity.pdbx_description
1 polymer ?
#
loop_
_entity_poly.entity_id
_entity_poly.type
_entity_poly.pdbx_seq_one_letter_code
_entity_poly.pdbx_strand_id
1 'polypeptide(L)'
;EKPYVEAYHGRVVELIDMSNQAGVTPVFMTQPLFYGCDTDPSSGIEFKKLSVTTLKLGLKSACYVSQRMELYNDALRRACHEYDVHLIDVAQQMPHNSQLYYAYGHHNKLCQKELARIASENMLLYFEQRSEKTKITKLKPTNIE
;
A
#
# COMPACT_ATOMS: atom_id res chain seq x y z
N GLU A 1 16.08 5.71 11.70
CA GLU A 1 14.92 5.27 10.90
C GLU A 1 14.19 4.08 11.50
N LYS A 2 14.92 3.02 11.85
CA LYS A 2 14.34 1.79 12.41
C LYS A 2 13.31 2.04 13.53
N PRO A 3 13.56 2.90 14.54
CA PRO A 3 12.57 3.15 15.58
C PRO A 3 11.26 3.75 15.07
N TYR A 4 11.31 4.61 14.06
CA TYR A 4 10.09 5.24 13.49
C TYR A 4 9.27 4.27 12.65
N VAL A 5 9.94 3.38 11.91
CA VAL A 5 9.29 2.33 11.11
C VAL A 5 8.60 1.31 12.03
N GLU A 6 9.27 0.89 13.10
CA GLU A 6 8.67 -0.02 14.12
C GLU A 6 7.53 0.66 14.87
N ALA A 7 7.65 1.95 15.22
CA ALA A 7 6.54 2.69 15.81
C ALA A 7 5.35 2.85 14.87
N TYR A 8 5.58 2.96 13.54
CA TYR A 8 4.52 2.95 12.54
C TYR A 8 3.84 1.58 12.47
N HIS A 9 4.62 0.49 12.41
CA HIS A 9 4.09 -0.88 12.48
C HIS A 9 3.19 -1.07 13.70
N GLY A 10 3.65 -0.68 14.90
CA GLY A 10 2.86 -0.76 16.13
C GLY A 10 1.51 -0.03 16.04
N ARG A 11 1.50 1.20 15.46
CA ARG A 11 0.24 1.94 15.25
C ARG A 11 -0.71 1.27 14.26
N VAL A 12 -0.18 0.61 13.22
CA VAL A 12 -1.01 -0.18 12.31
C VAL A 12 -1.64 -1.35 13.04
N VAL A 13 -0.89 -2.06 13.88
CA VAL A 13 -1.39 -3.17 14.70
C VAL A 13 -2.49 -2.67 15.66
N GLU A 14 -2.27 -1.56 16.36
CA GLU A 14 -3.29 -0.94 17.22
C GLU A 14 -4.58 -0.62 16.44
N LEU A 15 -4.45 -0.10 15.21
CA LEU A 15 -5.61 0.21 14.37
C LEU A 15 -6.36 -1.06 13.93
N ILE A 16 -5.65 -2.15 13.65
CA ILE A 16 -6.23 -3.45 13.35
C ILE A 16 -7.04 -3.96 14.57
N ASP A 17 -6.46 -3.92 15.75
CA ASP A 17 -7.10 -4.37 16.98
C ASP A 17 -8.35 -3.54 17.30
N MET A 18 -8.27 -2.21 17.19
CA MET A 18 -9.42 -1.33 17.37
C MET A 18 -10.56 -1.62 16.38
N SER A 19 -10.21 -1.87 15.12
CA SER A 19 -11.19 -2.22 14.09
C SER A 19 -11.89 -3.53 14.41
N ASN A 20 -11.13 -4.55 14.79
CA ASN A 20 -11.64 -5.86 15.16
C ASN A 20 -12.56 -5.79 16.39
N GLN A 21 -12.18 -5.03 17.41
CA GLN A 21 -13.02 -4.78 18.61
C GLN A 21 -14.32 -4.08 18.27
N ALA A 22 -14.31 -3.20 17.28
CA ALA A 22 -15.51 -2.51 16.78
C ALA A 22 -16.34 -3.37 15.80
N GLY A 23 -15.95 -4.61 15.49
CA GLY A 23 -16.61 -5.47 14.51
C GLY A 23 -16.45 -4.99 13.06
N VAL A 24 -15.46 -4.16 12.79
CA VAL A 24 -15.15 -3.63 11.45
C VAL A 24 -13.99 -4.42 10.83
N THR A 25 -14.15 -4.87 9.60
CA THR A 25 -13.08 -5.51 8.85
C THR A 25 -12.18 -4.45 8.22
N PRO A 26 -10.93 -4.26 8.68
CA PRO A 26 -10.03 -3.30 8.07
C PRO A 26 -9.49 -3.79 6.73
N VAL A 27 -9.27 -2.85 5.82
CA VAL A 27 -8.53 -3.06 4.56
C VAL A 27 -7.51 -1.94 4.46
N PHE A 28 -6.26 -2.29 4.21
CA PHE A 28 -5.19 -1.31 4.08
C PHE A 28 -4.70 -1.19 2.64
N MET A 29 -4.11 -0.04 2.35
CA MET A 29 -3.48 0.22 1.05
C MET A 29 -2.07 0.78 1.27
N THR A 30 -1.08 0.29 0.50
CA THR A 30 0.26 0.89 0.50
C THR A 30 0.24 2.25 -0.20
N GLN A 31 1.18 3.11 0.16
CA GLN A 31 1.30 4.46 -0.40
C GLN A 31 2.16 4.46 -1.66
N PRO A 32 1.60 4.70 -2.86
CA PRO A 32 2.39 4.88 -4.07
C PRO A 32 3.06 6.24 -4.09
N LEU A 33 4.22 6.31 -4.72
CA LEU A 33 4.96 7.54 -4.96
C LEU A 33 5.24 7.73 -6.45
N PHE A 34 5.38 9.00 -6.85
CA PHE A 34 5.88 9.35 -8.18
C PHE A 34 7.31 8.84 -8.40
N TYR A 35 8.17 8.98 -7.39
CA TYR A 35 9.57 8.64 -7.49
C TYR A 35 9.83 7.15 -7.30
N GLY A 36 10.78 6.64 -8.11
CA GLY A 36 11.40 5.34 -7.97
C GLY A 36 12.92 5.44 -7.96
N CYS A 37 13.59 4.34 -8.32
CA CYS A 37 15.03 4.30 -8.57
C CYS A 37 15.37 4.03 -10.03
N ASP A 38 14.38 3.95 -10.88
CA ASP A 38 14.37 3.75 -12.31
C ASP A 38 14.35 5.09 -13.09
N THR A 39 13.98 5.01 -14.34
CA THR A 39 13.79 6.19 -15.21
C THR A 39 12.29 6.39 -15.42
N ASP A 40 11.83 7.64 -15.30
CA ASP A 40 10.45 7.97 -15.66
C ASP A 40 10.20 7.68 -17.15
N PRO A 41 9.28 6.77 -17.47
CA PRO A 41 9.07 6.36 -18.87
C PRO A 41 8.50 7.47 -19.75
N SER A 42 7.90 8.51 -19.17
CA SER A 42 7.27 9.61 -19.92
C SER A 42 8.20 10.79 -20.16
N SER A 43 9.07 11.11 -19.22
CA SER A 43 9.98 12.26 -19.34
C SER A 43 11.43 11.89 -19.61
N GLY A 44 11.81 10.62 -19.41
CA GLY A 44 13.21 10.18 -19.50
C GLY A 44 14.09 10.60 -18.31
N ILE A 45 13.50 11.16 -17.26
CA ILE A 45 14.24 11.61 -16.06
C ILE A 45 14.67 10.39 -15.25
N GLU A 46 15.98 10.29 -14.99
CA GLU A 46 16.52 9.28 -14.09
C GLU A 46 16.33 9.72 -12.63
N PHE A 47 15.47 9.02 -11.87
CA PHE A 47 15.18 9.36 -10.47
C PHE A 47 16.38 9.31 -9.54
N LYS A 48 17.39 8.49 -9.84
CA LYS A 48 18.65 8.47 -9.09
C LYS A 48 19.43 9.80 -9.18
N LYS A 49 19.28 10.51 -10.31
CA LYS A 49 19.96 11.80 -10.56
C LYS A 49 19.08 12.99 -10.18
N LEU A 50 17.76 12.78 -10.03
CA LEU A 50 16.83 13.83 -9.64
C LEU A 50 16.99 14.14 -8.15
N SER A 51 17.32 15.40 -7.84
CA SER A 51 17.41 15.89 -6.47
C SER A 51 16.11 16.55 -6.04
N VAL A 52 15.62 16.18 -4.86
CA VAL A 52 14.41 16.72 -4.28
C VAL A 52 14.68 17.26 -2.88
N THR A 53 14.06 18.37 -2.54
CA THR A 53 14.16 18.96 -1.19
C THR A 53 13.08 18.35 -0.29
N THR A 54 13.48 17.84 0.85
CA THR A 54 12.57 17.37 1.89
C THR A 54 12.66 18.27 3.12
N LEU A 55 11.54 18.52 3.79
CA LEU A 55 11.45 19.43 4.94
C LEU A 55 12.40 19.06 6.09
N LYS A 56 12.69 17.79 6.28
CA LYS A 56 13.49 17.30 7.41
C LYS A 56 14.89 16.82 7.04
N LEU A 57 15.10 16.39 5.80
CA LEU A 57 16.33 15.72 5.37
C LEU A 57 17.19 16.58 4.42
N GLY A 58 16.69 17.78 4.05
CA GLY A 58 17.33 18.63 3.06
C GLY A 58 17.27 18.01 1.65
N LEU A 59 18.30 18.27 0.85
CA LEU A 59 18.41 17.78 -0.53
C LEU A 59 18.79 16.31 -0.55
N LYS A 60 17.96 15.48 -1.20
CA LYS A 60 18.17 14.03 -1.37
C LYS A 60 17.82 13.62 -2.80
N SER A 61 18.31 12.46 -3.26
CA SER A 61 17.83 11.90 -4.53
C SER A 61 16.38 11.43 -4.40
N ALA A 62 15.64 11.49 -5.50
CA ALA A 62 14.27 10.99 -5.56
C ALA A 62 14.22 9.49 -5.22
N CYS A 63 15.20 8.70 -5.69
CA CYS A 63 15.37 7.30 -5.33
C CYS A 63 15.52 7.08 -3.82
N TYR A 64 16.32 7.91 -3.13
CA TYR A 64 16.45 7.83 -1.66
C TYR A 64 15.12 8.06 -0.95
N VAL A 65 14.34 9.03 -1.42
CA VAL A 65 13.01 9.34 -0.84
C VAL A 65 12.05 8.18 -1.07
N SER A 66 12.07 7.57 -2.25
CA SER A 66 11.27 6.39 -2.56
C SER A 66 11.63 5.20 -1.66
N GLN A 67 12.92 4.88 -1.52
CA GLN A 67 13.37 3.81 -0.64
C GLN A 67 12.94 4.00 0.82
N ARG A 68 12.87 5.24 1.30
CA ARG A 68 12.39 5.54 2.65
C ARG A 68 10.88 5.28 2.81
N MET A 69 10.08 5.63 1.81
CA MET A 69 8.65 5.33 1.83
C MET A 69 8.42 3.82 1.80
N GLU A 70 9.24 3.11 1.03
CA GLU A 70 9.11 1.64 0.92
C GLU A 70 9.32 0.94 2.27
N LEU A 71 10.18 1.46 3.16
CA LEU A 71 10.31 0.93 4.53
C LEU A 71 8.97 0.98 5.31
N TYR A 72 8.15 2.00 5.10
CA TYR A 72 6.82 2.10 5.72
C TYR A 72 5.82 1.20 5.03
N ASN A 73 5.85 1.10 3.70
CA ASN A 73 5.03 0.14 2.96
C ASN A 73 5.34 -1.30 3.38
N ASP A 74 6.62 -1.65 3.56
CA ASP A 74 7.03 -2.96 4.06
C ASP A 74 6.54 -3.23 5.50
N ALA A 75 6.57 -2.23 6.36
CA ALA A 75 6.02 -2.35 7.70
C ALA A 75 4.50 -2.59 7.67
N LEU A 76 3.78 -1.93 6.75
CA LEU A 76 2.34 -2.15 6.54
C LEU A 76 2.07 -3.56 5.99
N ARG A 77 2.83 -4.02 4.98
CA ARG A 77 2.74 -5.40 4.45
C ARG A 77 2.92 -6.43 5.53
N ARG A 78 3.95 -6.24 6.36
CA ARG A 78 4.26 -7.11 7.50
C ARG A 78 3.10 -7.17 8.48
N ALA A 79 2.57 -6.04 8.93
CA ALA A 79 1.44 -6.00 9.85
C ALA A 79 0.19 -6.68 9.27
N CYS A 80 -0.16 -6.40 8.01
CA CYS A 80 -1.31 -7.05 7.36
C CYS A 80 -1.12 -8.56 7.24
N HIS A 81 0.08 -9.04 6.94
CA HIS A 81 0.40 -10.46 6.87
C HIS A 81 0.33 -11.14 8.25
N GLU A 82 0.90 -10.52 9.29
CA GLU A 82 0.92 -11.05 10.65
C GLU A 82 -0.49 -11.22 11.23
N TYR A 83 -1.42 -10.34 10.87
CA TYR A 83 -2.78 -10.30 11.41
C TYR A 83 -3.87 -10.77 10.45
N ASP A 84 -3.50 -11.39 9.32
CA ASP A 84 -4.42 -11.87 8.26
C ASP A 84 -5.41 -10.78 7.79
N VAL A 85 -4.92 -9.56 7.60
CA VAL A 85 -5.69 -8.41 7.13
C VAL A 85 -5.47 -8.18 5.64
N HIS A 86 -6.56 -7.92 4.91
CA HIS A 86 -6.48 -7.66 3.48
C HIS A 86 -5.70 -6.39 3.17
N LEU A 87 -4.69 -6.53 2.30
CA LEU A 87 -3.85 -5.45 1.82
C LEU A 87 -4.01 -5.28 0.30
N ILE A 88 -4.25 -4.07 -0.14
CA ILE A 88 -4.17 -3.66 -1.54
C ILE A 88 -2.80 -3.02 -1.75
N ASP A 89 -1.88 -3.74 -2.40
CA ASP A 89 -0.52 -3.25 -2.61
C ASP A 89 -0.44 -2.30 -3.81
N VAL A 90 -0.93 -1.09 -3.62
CA VAL A 90 -0.97 -0.04 -4.66
C VAL A 90 0.44 0.41 -5.03
N ALA A 91 1.37 0.47 -4.08
CA ALA A 91 2.73 0.92 -4.34
C ALA A 91 3.47 0.01 -5.34
N GLN A 92 3.17 -1.29 -5.34
CA GLN A 92 3.73 -2.22 -6.33
C GLN A 92 3.01 -2.20 -7.69
N GLN A 93 1.75 -1.80 -7.72
CA GLN A 93 0.93 -1.83 -8.93
C GLN A 93 0.94 -0.49 -9.68
N MET A 94 1.21 0.62 -8.99
CA MET A 94 1.21 1.95 -9.58
C MET A 94 2.57 2.28 -10.21
N PRO A 95 2.64 2.63 -11.50
CA PRO A 95 3.91 2.96 -12.14
C PRO A 95 4.46 4.31 -11.68
N HIS A 96 5.79 4.41 -11.61
CA HIS A 96 6.52 5.67 -11.40
C HIS A 96 6.52 6.48 -12.71
N ASN A 97 5.45 7.23 -12.96
CA ASN A 97 5.23 7.93 -14.22
C ASN A 97 4.74 9.35 -13.98
N SER A 98 5.45 10.35 -14.51
CA SER A 98 5.12 11.77 -14.37
C SER A 98 3.72 12.14 -14.88
N GLN A 99 3.15 11.38 -15.79
CA GLN A 99 1.79 11.61 -16.26
C GLN A 99 0.70 11.36 -15.20
N LEU A 100 1.03 10.66 -14.12
CA LEU A 100 0.09 10.30 -13.07
C LEU A 100 0.11 11.26 -11.86
N TYR A 101 1.12 12.12 -11.77
CA TYR A 101 1.35 12.93 -10.57
C TYR A 101 1.52 14.41 -10.93
N TYR A 102 1.08 15.30 -10.02
CA TYR A 102 1.43 16.72 -10.06
C TYR A 102 2.80 16.98 -9.43
N ALA A 103 3.11 16.24 -8.39
CA ALA A 103 4.32 16.30 -7.60
C ALA A 103 4.49 14.99 -6.85
N TYR A 104 5.55 14.89 -6.14
CA TYR A 104 6.06 13.81 -5.31
C TYR A 104 5.02 12.78 -4.79
N GLY A 105 3.97 13.17 -4.09
CA GLY A 105 2.91 12.28 -3.59
C GLY A 105 1.50 12.78 -3.94
N HIS A 106 1.36 13.72 -4.87
CA HIS A 106 0.07 14.30 -5.22
C HIS A 106 -0.42 13.74 -6.56
N HIS A 107 -1.50 13.02 -6.47
CA HIS A 107 -2.13 12.32 -7.57
C HIS A 107 -2.96 13.27 -8.44
N ASN A 108 -2.77 13.19 -9.76
CA ASN A 108 -3.66 13.85 -10.70
C ASN A 108 -4.90 12.99 -11.01
N LYS A 109 -5.78 13.47 -11.88
CA LYS A 109 -7.01 12.77 -12.25
C LYS A 109 -6.77 11.40 -12.89
N LEU A 110 -5.68 11.23 -13.64
CA LEU A 110 -5.34 9.94 -14.26
C LEU A 110 -4.89 8.94 -13.19
N CYS A 111 -4.03 9.38 -12.27
CA CYS A 111 -3.61 8.57 -11.14
C CYS A 111 -4.79 8.14 -10.25
N GLN A 112 -5.73 9.05 -9.98
CA GLN A 112 -6.92 8.73 -9.19
C GLN A 112 -7.80 7.68 -9.87
N LYS A 113 -7.94 7.71 -11.20
CA LYS A 113 -8.63 6.66 -11.95
C LYS A 113 -7.94 5.33 -11.86
N GLU A 114 -6.62 5.31 -12.01
CA GLU A 114 -5.83 4.09 -11.92
C GLU A 114 -5.87 3.51 -10.49
N LEU A 115 -5.78 4.34 -9.48
CA LEU A 115 -5.91 3.96 -8.08
C LEU A 115 -7.29 3.36 -7.78
N ALA A 116 -8.36 3.97 -8.30
CA ALA A 116 -9.70 3.45 -8.17
C ALA A 116 -9.87 2.09 -8.89
N ARG A 117 -9.26 1.92 -10.07
CA ARG A 117 -9.25 0.64 -10.79
C ARG A 117 -8.56 -0.45 -9.97
N ILE A 118 -7.35 -0.19 -9.50
CA ILE A 118 -6.58 -1.12 -8.66
C ILE A 118 -7.37 -1.49 -7.41
N ALA A 119 -7.92 -0.50 -6.71
CA ALA A 119 -8.68 -0.73 -5.48
C ALA A 119 -9.93 -1.58 -5.75
N SER A 120 -10.71 -1.25 -6.80
CA SER A 120 -11.95 -1.99 -7.11
C SER A 120 -11.68 -3.43 -7.52
N GLU A 121 -10.69 -3.69 -8.35
CA GLU A 121 -10.31 -5.05 -8.78
C GLU A 121 -9.86 -5.90 -7.58
N ASN A 122 -9.00 -5.36 -6.71
CA ASN A 122 -8.55 -6.08 -5.51
C ASN A 122 -9.71 -6.34 -4.52
N MET A 123 -10.62 -5.39 -4.36
CA MET A 123 -11.81 -5.57 -3.49
C MET A 123 -12.79 -6.60 -4.04
N LEU A 124 -13.01 -6.64 -5.35
CA LEU A 124 -13.85 -7.68 -5.97
C LEU A 124 -13.28 -9.07 -5.70
N LEU A 125 -11.99 -9.28 -5.98
CA LEU A 125 -11.30 -10.55 -5.69
C LEU A 125 -11.40 -10.94 -4.21
N TYR A 126 -11.24 -9.99 -3.30
CA TYR A 126 -11.38 -10.21 -1.87
C TYR A 126 -12.79 -10.70 -1.48
N PHE A 127 -13.83 -10.08 -2.01
CA PHE A 127 -15.22 -10.50 -1.72
C PHE A 127 -15.57 -11.85 -2.33
N GLU A 128 -15.09 -12.14 -3.53
CA GLU A 128 -15.25 -13.44 -4.17
C GLU A 128 -14.65 -14.56 -3.31
N GLN A 129 -13.41 -14.40 -2.88
CA GLN A 129 -12.71 -15.37 -2.03
C GLN A 129 -13.41 -15.59 -0.67
N ARG A 130 -13.94 -14.53 -0.06
CA ARG A 130 -14.71 -14.66 1.19
C ARG A 130 -16.02 -15.37 0.98
N SER A 131 -16.71 -15.11 -0.12
CA SER A 131 -17.97 -15.78 -0.49
C SER A 131 -17.76 -17.28 -0.66
N GLU A 132 -16.68 -17.69 -1.33
CA GLU A 132 -16.34 -19.11 -1.52
C GLU A 132 -15.99 -19.80 -0.21
N LYS A 133 -15.16 -19.17 0.64
CA LYS A 133 -14.84 -19.70 1.97
C LYS A 133 -16.09 -19.94 2.81
N THR A 134 -17.04 -19.02 2.77
CA THR A 134 -18.30 -19.12 3.50
C THR A 134 -19.17 -20.27 3.00
N LYS A 135 -19.23 -20.52 1.68
CA LYS A 135 -19.94 -21.66 1.09
C LYS A 135 -19.33 -22.99 1.52
N ILE A 136 -18.02 -23.12 1.47
CA ILE A 136 -17.29 -24.35 1.87
C ILE A 136 -17.51 -24.65 3.35
N THR A 137 -17.50 -23.66 4.21
CA THR A 137 -17.72 -23.85 5.66
C THR A 137 -19.13 -24.34 5.96
N LYS A 138 -20.14 -23.89 5.20
CA LYS A 138 -21.54 -24.35 5.36
C LYS A 138 -21.78 -25.78 4.83
N LEU A 139 -20.90 -26.30 3.98
CA LEU A 139 -21.03 -27.64 3.38
C LEU A 139 -20.29 -28.74 4.18
N LYS A 140 -19.49 -28.38 5.20
CA LYS A 140 -18.90 -29.38 6.09
C LYS A 140 -20.00 -29.93 7.00
N PRO A 141 -20.32 -31.26 6.93
CA PRO A 141 -21.30 -31.84 7.84
C PRO A 141 -20.76 -31.72 9.28
N THR A 142 -21.61 -31.24 10.18
CA THR A 142 -21.42 -31.43 11.62
C THR A 142 -21.43 -32.92 11.88
N ASN A 143 -20.26 -33.53 12.10
CA ASN A 143 -20.19 -34.87 12.67
C ASN A 143 -20.82 -34.76 14.05
N ILE A 144 -22.07 -35.22 14.15
CA ILE A 144 -22.76 -35.45 15.41
C ILE A 144 -22.23 -36.81 15.91
N GLU A 145 -21.40 -36.78 16.93
CA GLU A 145 -21.15 -37.92 17.81
C GLU A 145 -22.31 -38.11 18.78
#